data_67a125993a35fac08732da87402cd78a
#
_entry.id   67a125993a35fac08732da87402cd78a
#
_cell.length_a   1.000
_cell.length_b   1.000
_cell.length_c   1.000
_cell.angle_alpha   90.00
_cell.angle_beta   90.00
_cell.angle_gamma   90.00
#
_symmetry.space_group_name_H-M   'P 1'
#
loop_
_entity.id
_entity.type
_entity.pdbx_description
1 polymer ?
#
loop_
_entity_poly.entity_id
_entity_poly.type
_entity_poly.pdbx_seq_one_letter_code
_entity_poly.pdbx_strand_id
1 'polypeptide(L)'
;MSYISVEHLTKEIGNDTVLKDVTLSLEKGKIIGLEGQNGSGKTMLMRAVCGLIKPTQGYVSIENKKLWDDIDFPPSVGLLLEKPALLSSYSGRKNLEILSSIKQIASEQDIDAAIEKVGLDPKDKRPVRKYSLGMKQRLGIAMAFFEQPDLIILDEPTNALDEDGVHMLTELIVEQRDRGATLLISSHDAEFLEVVCDVIYKMKLGKIVEKTDVQRRVS
;
A
#
# COMPACT_ATOMS: atom_id res chain seq x y z
N MET A 1 -8.43 18.89 4.75
CA MET A 1 -8.20 19.07 3.29
C MET A 1 -7.81 17.71 2.71
N SER A 2 -8.34 17.37 1.54
CA SER A 2 -8.00 16.10 0.89
C SER A 2 -6.51 16.08 0.52
N TYR A 3 -5.81 15.01 0.89
CA TYR A 3 -4.43 14.76 0.48
C TYR A 3 -4.37 14.15 -0.92
N ILE A 4 -5.28 13.18 -1.18
CA ILE A 4 -5.46 12.55 -2.48
C ILE A 4 -6.93 12.65 -2.85
N SER A 5 -7.24 13.12 -4.06
CA SER A 5 -8.57 13.10 -4.66
C SER A 5 -8.58 12.22 -5.91
N VAL A 6 -9.55 11.35 -5.99
CA VAL A 6 -9.87 10.57 -7.18
C VAL A 6 -11.23 11.05 -7.67
N GLU A 7 -11.29 11.59 -8.88
CA GLU A 7 -12.46 12.29 -9.41
C GLU A 7 -12.94 11.61 -10.70
N HIS A 8 -14.15 11.03 -10.65
CA HIS A 8 -14.83 10.40 -11.78
C HIS A 8 -13.96 9.43 -12.58
N LEU A 9 -13.11 8.66 -11.86
CA LEU A 9 -12.10 7.84 -12.46
C LEU A 9 -12.70 6.61 -13.13
N THR A 10 -12.51 6.52 -14.44
CA THR A 10 -12.87 5.36 -15.25
C THR A 10 -11.61 4.78 -15.90
N LYS A 11 -11.49 3.46 -15.89
CA LYS A 11 -10.41 2.76 -16.59
C LYS A 11 -10.96 1.62 -17.42
N GLU A 12 -10.64 1.68 -18.70
CA GLU A 12 -10.93 0.63 -19.69
C GLU A 12 -9.64 -0.10 -20.06
N ILE A 13 -9.72 -1.41 -20.21
CA ILE A 13 -8.64 -2.28 -20.69
C ILE A 13 -9.24 -3.22 -21.75
N GLY A 14 -8.86 -3.04 -23.00
CA GLY A 14 -9.53 -3.73 -24.11
C GLY A 14 -11.01 -3.37 -24.14
N ASN A 15 -11.87 -4.37 -24.04
CA ASN A 15 -13.33 -4.19 -24.05
C ASN A 15 -13.94 -4.13 -22.64
N ASP A 16 -13.13 -4.26 -21.60
CA ASP A 16 -13.61 -4.32 -20.21
C ASP A 16 -13.40 -3.00 -19.48
N THR A 17 -14.45 -2.49 -18.83
CA THR A 17 -14.34 -1.36 -17.92
C THR A 17 -14.07 -1.87 -16.51
N VAL A 18 -12.81 -1.75 -16.05
CA VAL A 18 -12.33 -2.28 -14.78
C VAL A 18 -12.54 -1.33 -13.60
N LEU A 19 -12.61 -0.01 -13.86
CA LEU A 19 -13.05 1.02 -12.92
C LEU A 19 -14.13 1.87 -13.58
N LYS A 20 -15.20 2.18 -12.85
CA LYS A 20 -16.43 2.79 -13.42
C LYS A 20 -16.85 3.97 -12.56
N ASP A 21 -16.46 5.18 -12.96
CA ASP A 21 -16.87 6.44 -12.31
C ASP A 21 -16.56 6.43 -10.79
N VAL A 22 -15.31 6.11 -10.45
CA VAL A 22 -14.86 6.03 -9.07
C VAL A 22 -14.51 7.41 -8.55
N THR A 23 -15.16 7.83 -7.46
CA THR A 23 -14.84 9.08 -6.75
C THR A 23 -14.59 8.77 -5.28
N LEU A 24 -13.42 9.17 -4.77
CA LEU A 24 -13.07 9.07 -3.35
C LEU A 24 -12.00 10.08 -2.97
N SER A 25 -11.86 10.32 -1.68
CA SER A 25 -10.81 11.19 -1.14
C SER A 25 -10.11 10.54 0.04
N LEU A 26 -8.79 10.75 0.12
CA LEU A 26 -7.96 10.37 1.25
C LEU A 26 -7.52 11.63 1.98
N GLU A 27 -7.83 11.70 3.26
CA GLU A 27 -7.33 12.77 4.14
C GLU A 27 -5.93 12.46 4.62
N LYS A 28 -5.11 13.49 4.80
CA LYS A 28 -3.73 13.34 5.29
C LYS A 28 -3.69 12.72 6.69
N GLY A 29 -2.78 11.77 6.90
CA GLY A 29 -2.62 11.10 8.20
C GLY A 29 -3.73 10.13 8.55
N LYS A 30 -4.54 9.70 7.59
CA LYS A 30 -5.62 8.73 7.77
C LYS A 30 -5.29 7.38 7.14
N ILE A 31 -5.87 6.34 7.69
CA ILE A 31 -5.84 4.99 7.12
C ILE A 31 -7.17 4.74 6.42
N ILE A 32 -7.09 4.51 5.10
CA ILE A 32 -8.24 4.26 4.25
C ILE A 32 -8.24 2.81 3.79
N GLY A 33 -9.33 2.10 4.04
CA GLY A 33 -9.56 0.73 3.61
C GLY A 33 -10.30 0.64 2.27
N LEU A 34 -9.90 -0.29 1.43
CA LEU A 34 -10.67 -0.74 0.27
C LEU A 34 -11.12 -2.18 0.53
N GLU A 35 -12.39 -2.36 0.85
CA GLU A 35 -13.02 -3.67 1.04
C GLU A 35 -13.60 -4.18 -0.29
N GLY A 36 -13.46 -5.46 -0.57
CA GLY A 36 -14.13 -6.10 -1.70
C GLY A 36 -13.50 -7.42 -2.10
N GLN A 37 -14.28 -8.23 -2.81
CA GLN A 37 -13.81 -9.52 -3.33
C GLN A 37 -12.71 -9.35 -4.40
N ASN A 38 -12.01 -10.43 -4.72
CA ASN A 38 -11.06 -10.46 -5.83
C ASN A 38 -11.77 -10.08 -7.14
N GLY A 39 -11.13 -9.24 -7.94
CA GLY A 39 -11.71 -8.71 -9.17
C GLY A 39 -12.67 -7.53 -8.98
N SER A 40 -12.87 -6.99 -7.77
CA SER A 40 -13.73 -5.82 -7.54
C SER A 40 -13.13 -4.50 -8.04
N GLY A 41 -11.83 -4.45 -8.38
CA GLY A 41 -11.13 -3.27 -8.90
C GLY A 41 -10.16 -2.62 -7.91
N LYS A 42 -9.98 -3.13 -6.67
CA LYS A 42 -9.08 -2.56 -5.63
C LYS A 42 -7.66 -2.31 -6.14
N THR A 43 -7.00 -3.37 -6.64
CA THR A 43 -5.64 -3.28 -7.19
C THR A 43 -5.54 -2.26 -8.32
N MET A 44 -6.54 -2.20 -9.21
CA MET A 44 -6.55 -1.26 -10.32
C MET A 44 -6.69 0.19 -9.84
N LEU A 45 -7.52 0.43 -8.82
CA LEU A 45 -7.64 1.74 -8.19
C LEU A 45 -6.33 2.15 -7.51
N MET A 46 -5.70 1.24 -6.76
CA MET A 46 -4.39 1.49 -6.15
C MET A 46 -3.31 1.81 -7.18
N ARG A 47 -3.27 1.08 -8.30
CA ARG A 47 -2.35 1.35 -9.40
C ARG A 47 -2.59 2.73 -10.04
N ALA A 48 -3.84 3.17 -10.13
CA ALA A 48 -4.15 4.52 -10.61
C ALA A 48 -3.68 5.60 -9.64
N VAL A 49 -3.89 5.40 -8.32
CA VAL A 49 -3.42 6.31 -7.26
C VAL A 49 -1.89 6.39 -7.22
N CYS A 50 -1.19 5.30 -7.57
CA CYS A 50 0.27 5.29 -7.67
C CYS A 50 0.83 5.90 -8.96
N GLY A 51 0.00 6.29 -9.93
CA GLY A 51 0.48 6.72 -11.26
C GLY A 51 0.98 5.57 -12.16
N LEU A 52 0.72 4.30 -11.80
CA LEU A 52 1.14 3.13 -12.58
C LEU A 52 0.23 2.83 -13.77
N ILE A 53 -0.99 3.36 -13.75
CA ILE A 53 -1.92 3.30 -14.88
C ILE A 53 -2.59 4.65 -15.08
N LYS A 54 -2.64 5.10 -16.34
CA LYS A 54 -3.36 6.31 -16.71
C LYS A 54 -4.87 6.01 -16.79
N PRO A 55 -5.74 6.83 -16.18
CA PRO A 55 -7.19 6.73 -16.35
C PRO A 55 -7.60 6.91 -17.82
N THR A 56 -8.75 6.31 -18.20
CA THR A 56 -9.42 6.59 -19.49
C THR A 56 -10.24 7.87 -19.40
N GLN A 57 -10.87 8.11 -18.22
CA GLN A 57 -11.60 9.34 -17.89
C GLN A 57 -11.36 9.68 -16.42
N GLY A 58 -11.60 10.93 -16.06
CA GLY A 58 -11.36 11.42 -14.71
C GLY A 58 -9.86 11.61 -14.43
N TYR A 59 -9.52 11.82 -13.17
CA TYR A 59 -8.13 12.05 -12.75
C TYR A 59 -7.89 11.66 -11.29
N VAL A 60 -6.62 11.54 -10.94
CA VAL A 60 -6.13 11.48 -9.57
C VAL A 60 -5.27 12.71 -9.32
N SER A 61 -5.46 13.38 -8.18
CA SER A 61 -4.60 14.47 -7.74
C SER A 61 -4.05 14.22 -6.34
N ILE A 62 -2.80 14.63 -6.12
CA ILE A 62 -2.09 14.52 -4.84
C ILE A 62 -1.63 15.93 -4.47
N GLU A 63 -2.06 16.45 -3.32
CA GLU A 63 -1.81 17.82 -2.90
C GLU A 63 -2.14 18.84 -4.01
N ASN A 64 -3.29 18.66 -4.69
CA ASN A 64 -3.79 19.44 -5.82
C ASN A 64 -2.97 19.35 -7.12
N LYS A 65 -1.96 18.46 -7.20
CA LYS A 65 -1.21 18.18 -8.43
C LYS A 65 -1.80 16.93 -9.10
N LYS A 66 -2.19 17.05 -10.36
CA LYS A 66 -2.75 15.92 -11.11
C LYS A 66 -1.65 14.98 -11.58
N LEU A 67 -1.87 13.68 -11.36
CA LEU A 67 -1.04 12.63 -11.98
C LEU A 67 -1.21 12.67 -13.50
N TRP A 68 -0.12 12.47 -14.22
CA TRP A 68 0.00 12.47 -15.69
C TRP A 68 -0.08 13.85 -16.36
N ASP A 69 -0.36 14.94 -15.59
CA ASP A 69 -0.39 16.32 -16.07
C ASP A 69 0.70 17.14 -15.37
N ASP A 70 0.67 17.20 -14.02
CA ASP A 70 1.61 17.98 -13.21
C ASP A 70 2.76 17.15 -12.65
N ILE A 71 2.49 15.88 -12.34
CA ILE A 71 3.44 14.89 -11.79
C ILE A 71 3.18 13.51 -12.38
N ASP A 72 4.22 12.70 -12.55
CA ASP A 72 4.09 11.31 -13.05
C ASP A 72 3.75 10.34 -11.93
N PHE A 73 4.33 10.52 -10.73
CA PHE A 73 4.20 9.65 -9.57
C PHE A 73 4.05 10.44 -8.27
N PRO A 74 3.45 9.84 -7.22
CA PRO A 74 3.49 10.42 -5.88
C PRO A 74 4.94 10.69 -5.45
N PRO A 75 5.26 11.88 -4.88
CA PRO A 75 6.64 12.24 -4.53
C PRO A 75 7.27 11.34 -3.47
N SER A 76 6.46 10.85 -2.54
CA SER A 76 6.87 10.03 -1.41
C SER A 76 5.89 8.88 -1.25
N VAL A 77 6.25 7.69 -1.76
CA VAL A 77 5.36 6.53 -1.76
C VAL A 77 6.12 5.24 -1.44
N GLY A 78 5.50 4.41 -0.59
CA GLY A 78 5.87 3.03 -0.33
C GLY A 78 4.77 2.09 -0.81
N LEU A 79 5.15 1.03 -1.53
CA LEU A 79 4.21 0.18 -2.26
C LEU A 79 4.41 -1.30 -1.93
N LEU A 80 3.29 -1.97 -1.62
CA LEU A 80 3.18 -3.42 -1.69
C LEU A 80 1.93 -3.74 -2.50
N LEU A 81 2.10 -4.06 -3.80
CA LEU A 81 1.01 -4.40 -4.69
C LEU A 81 1.07 -5.89 -5.06
N GLU A 82 -0.01 -6.62 -4.79
CA GLU A 82 -0.17 -8.07 -5.04
C GLU A 82 0.96 -8.90 -4.42
N LYS A 83 2.06 -9.10 -5.15
CA LYS A 83 3.24 -9.84 -4.70
C LYS A 83 4.43 -8.91 -4.58
N PRO A 84 5.26 -9.06 -3.52
CA PRO A 84 6.48 -8.28 -3.40
C PRO A 84 7.39 -8.43 -4.61
N ALA A 85 7.80 -7.31 -5.21
CA ALA A 85 8.72 -7.27 -6.35
C ALA A 85 10.17 -7.47 -5.89
N LEU A 86 10.54 -8.71 -5.53
CA LEU A 86 11.81 -9.06 -4.94
C LEU A 86 12.81 -9.56 -5.99
N LEU A 87 14.05 -9.11 -5.87
CA LEU A 87 15.17 -9.62 -6.64
C LEU A 87 15.60 -10.98 -6.07
N SER A 88 15.08 -12.04 -6.63
CA SER A 88 15.09 -13.40 -6.09
C SER A 88 16.49 -13.99 -5.87
N SER A 89 17.51 -13.49 -6.56
CA SER A 89 18.91 -13.94 -6.47
C SER A 89 19.69 -13.30 -5.32
N TYR A 90 19.18 -12.23 -4.73
CA TYR A 90 19.82 -11.48 -3.64
C TYR A 90 19.20 -11.82 -2.28
N SER A 91 19.92 -11.48 -1.19
CA SER A 91 19.39 -11.57 0.18
C SER A 91 18.31 -10.51 0.44
N GLY A 92 17.57 -10.64 1.53
CA GLY A 92 16.59 -9.64 1.96
C GLY A 92 17.23 -8.26 2.12
N ARG A 93 18.33 -8.18 2.89
CA ARG A 93 19.09 -6.93 3.10
C ARG A 93 19.52 -6.30 1.78
N LYS A 94 20.05 -7.12 0.84
CA LYS A 94 20.49 -6.61 -0.47
C LYS A 94 19.35 -6.05 -1.32
N ASN A 95 18.13 -6.58 -1.19
CA ASN A 95 16.98 -6.00 -1.86
C ASN A 95 16.67 -4.57 -1.35
N LEU A 96 16.71 -4.34 -0.03
CA LEU A 96 16.51 -3.00 0.53
C LEU A 96 17.67 -2.05 0.18
N GLU A 97 18.92 -2.50 0.22
CA GLU A 97 20.08 -1.70 -0.21
C GLU A 97 19.94 -1.18 -1.66
N ILE A 98 19.53 -2.07 -2.58
CA ILE A 98 19.32 -1.69 -3.98
C ILE A 98 18.18 -0.67 -4.10
N LEU A 99 17.08 -0.85 -3.38
CA LEU A 99 15.97 0.11 -3.37
C LEU A 99 16.40 1.44 -2.77
N SER A 100 17.11 1.44 -1.63
CA SER A 100 17.65 2.64 -0.98
C SER A 100 18.61 3.41 -1.87
N SER A 101 19.37 2.73 -2.75
CA SER A 101 20.33 3.38 -3.64
C SER A 101 19.68 4.33 -4.67
N ILE A 102 18.35 4.22 -4.88
CA ILE A 102 17.61 5.07 -5.83
C ILE A 102 17.47 6.49 -5.29
N LYS A 103 17.04 6.63 -4.03
CA LYS A 103 16.81 7.94 -3.40
C LYS A 103 17.95 8.37 -2.46
N GLN A 104 18.71 7.42 -1.96
CA GLN A 104 19.86 7.61 -1.04
C GLN A 104 19.46 8.35 0.26
N ILE A 105 18.26 8.09 0.78
CA ILE A 105 17.73 8.72 2.00
C ILE A 105 17.79 7.83 3.24
N ALA A 106 17.87 6.50 3.07
CA ALA A 106 17.97 5.55 4.16
C ALA A 106 19.41 5.11 4.40
N SER A 107 19.81 5.06 5.67
CA SER A 107 21.10 4.54 6.11
C SER A 107 21.11 3.00 6.17
N GLU A 108 22.30 2.41 6.35
CA GLU A 108 22.42 0.97 6.60
C GLU A 108 21.68 0.53 7.88
N GLN A 109 21.64 1.39 8.88
CA GLN A 109 20.96 1.15 10.15
C GLN A 109 19.44 1.14 9.94
N ASP A 110 18.88 2.04 9.11
CA ASP A 110 17.47 2.06 8.76
C ASP A 110 17.05 0.79 8.02
N ILE A 111 17.90 0.27 7.14
CA ILE A 111 17.69 -0.98 6.43
C ILE A 111 17.63 -2.16 7.41
N ASP A 112 18.60 -2.27 8.31
CA ASP A 112 18.67 -3.35 9.28
C ASP A 112 17.46 -3.28 10.23
N ALA A 113 17.12 -2.10 10.73
CA ALA A 113 15.95 -1.88 11.60
C ALA A 113 14.62 -2.24 10.90
N ALA A 114 14.46 -1.91 9.61
CA ALA A 114 13.27 -2.27 8.86
C ALA A 114 13.09 -3.78 8.69
N ILE A 115 14.19 -4.52 8.50
CA ILE A 115 14.18 -5.97 8.39
C ILE A 115 13.86 -6.61 9.75
N GLU A 116 14.44 -6.10 10.84
CA GLU A 116 14.16 -6.57 12.20
C GLU A 116 12.71 -6.31 12.61
N LYS A 117 12.15 -5.15 12.26
CA LYS A 117 10.74 -4.79 12.55
C LYS A 117 9.73 -5.78 11.97
N VAL A 118 10.04 -6.39 10.84
CA VAL A 118 9.16 -7.40 10.25
C VAL A 118 9.49 -8.83 10.70
N GLY A 119 10.36 -8.99 11.70
CA GLY A 119 10.75 -10.28 12.28
C GLY A 119 11.65 -11.11 11.38
N LEU A 120 12.46 -10.47 10.53
CA LEU A 120 13.49 -11.10 9.72
C LEU A 120 14.89 -10.78 10.28
N ASP A 121 15.87 -11.63 9.95
CA ASP A 121 17.26 -11.40 10.33
C ASP A 121 18.00 -10.63 9.22
N PRO A 122 18.50 -9.40 9.47
CA PRO A 122 19.27 -8.65 8.48
C PRO A 122 20.59 -9.33 8.09
N LYS A 123 21.10 -10.24 8.93
CA LYS A 123 22.32 -11.02 8.65
C LYS A 123 22.06 -12.27 7.82
N ASP A 124 20.81 -12.61 7.51
CA ASP A 124 20.46 -13.75 6.66
C ASP A 124 20.99 -13.53 5.23
N LYS A 125 22.03 -14.29 4.85
CA LYS A 125 22.67 -14.20 3.53
C LYS A 125 21.97 -15.07 2.46
N ARG A 126 20.94 -15.84 2.84
CA ARG A 126 20.22 -16.67 1.87
C ARG A 126 19.53 -15.81 0.81
N PRO A 127 19.56 -16.21 -0.47
CA PRO A 127 18.82 -15.51 -1.50
C PRO A 127 17.29 -15.65 -1.28
N VAL A 128 16.54 -14.59 -1.60
CA VAL A 128 15.09 -14.50 -1.37
C VAL A 128 14.30 -15.62 -2.06
N ARG A 129 14.83 -16.23 -3.14
CA ARG A 129 14.20 -17.44 -3.73
C ARG A 129 14.08 -18.61 -2.74
N LYS A 130 14.87 -18.65 -1.66
CA LYS A 130 14.83 -19.66 -0.60
C LYS A 130 13.93 -19.25 0.59
N TYR A 131 13.36 -18.06 0.57
CA TYR A 131 12.45 -17.60 1.62
C TYR A 131 11.09 -18.29 1.48
N SER A 132 10.43 -18.54 2.60
CA SER A 132 9.03 -18.94 2.63
C SER A 132 8.15 -17.82 2.05
N LEU A 133 6.88 -18.14 1.76
CA LEU A 133 5.94 -17.14 1.28
C LEU A 133 5.74 -16.03 2.31
N GLY A 134 5.58 -16.38 3.61
CA GLY A 134 5.47 -15.41 4.69
C GLY A 134 6.72 -14.54 4.85
N MET A 135 7.95 -15.11 4.75
CA MET A 135 9.17 -14.32 4.76
C MET A 135 9.26 -13.32 3.60
N LYS A 136 8.79 -13.71 2.41
CA LYS A 136 8.73 -12.80 1.25
C LYS A 136 7.73 -11.68 1.47
N GLN A 137 6.57 -12.00 2.06
CA GLN A 137 5.55 -11.00 2.39
C GLN A 137 6.08 -10.00 3.43
N ARG A 138 6.68 -10.49 4.52
CA ARG A 138 7.33 -9.66 5.54
C ARG A 138 8.41 -8.74 4.94
N LEU A 139 9.24 -9.25 4.04
CA LEU A 139 10.24 -8.43 3.34
C LEU A 139 9.60 -7.36 2.44
N GLY A 140 8.52 -7.69 1.73
CA GLY A 140 7.75 -6.72 0.94
C GLY A 140 7.14 -5.61 1.79
N ILE A 141 6.64 -5.95 2.98
CA ILE A 141 6.17 -4.99 3.98
C ILE A 141 7.35 -4.08 4.39
N ALA A 142 8.50 -4.64 4.77
CA ALA A 142 9.68 -3.85 5.12
C ALA A 142 10.03 -2.84 4.01
N MET A 143 10.03 -3.27 2.74
CA MET A 143 10.31 -2.41 1.59
C MET A 143 9.31 -1.28 1.41
N ALA A 144 8.04 -1.48 1.77
CA ALA A 144 7.01 -0.44 1.69
C ALA A 144 7.15 0.63 2.78
N PHE A 145 7.78 0.30 3.92
CA PHE A 145 7.82 1.16 5.10
C PHE A 145 9.19 1.81 5.37
N PHE A 146 10.31 1.23 4.93
CA PHE A 146 11.65 1.55 5.45
C PHE A 146 12.15 2.98 5.17
N GLU A 147 11.72 3.61 4.07
CA GLU A 147 12.05 5.02 3.76
C GLU A 147 11.08 6.02 4.40
N GLN A 148 10.20 5.58 5.26
CA GLN A 148 9.18 6.38 5.95
C GLN A 148 8.37 7.28 4.99
N PRO A 149 7.75 6.72 3.94
CA PRO A 149 7.04 7.51 2.94
C PRO A 149 5.77 8.17 3.49
N ASP A 150 5.35 9.30 2.89
CA ASP A 150 4.13 10.02 3.29
C ASP A 150 2.86 9.29 2.85
N LEU A 151 2.94 8.54 1.75
CA LEU A 151 1.88 7.68 1.25
C LEU A 151 2.33 6.22 1.27
N ILE A 152 1.53 5.35 1.88
CA ILE A 152 1.79 3.91 1.91
C ILE A 152 0.58 3.20 1.30
N ILE A 153 0.83 2.34 0.31
CA ILE A 153 -0.22 1.59 -0.38
C ILE A 153 0.07 0.10 -0.25
N LEU A 154 -0.88 -0.62 0.36
CA LEU A 154 -0.76 -2.03 0.68
C LEU A 154 -1.93 -2.82 0.09
N ASP A 155 -1.68 -3.64 -0.91
CA ASP A 155 -2.69 -4.49 -1.54
C ASP A 155 -2.65 -5.90 -0.94
N GLU A 156 -3.71 -6.27 -0.21
CA GLU A 156 -3.87 -7.55 0.49
C GLU A 156 -2.63 -7.91 1.37
N PRO A 157 -2.18 -7.02 2.27
CA PRO A 157 -0.91 -7.19 2.97
C PRO A 157 -0.89 -8.34 3.97
N THR A 158 -2.06 -8.79 4.43
CA THR A 158 -2.20 -9.92 5.37
C THR A 158 -2.02 -11.29 4.71
N ASN A 159 -2.03 -11.35 3.36
CA ASN A 159 -1.84 -12.63 2.66
C ASN A 159 -0.52 -13.28 3.05
N ALA A 160 -0.57 -14.59 3.35
CA ALA A 160 0.57 -15.41 3.75
C ALA A 160 1.26 -15.02 5.09
N LEU A 161 0.67 -14.11 5.88
CA LEU A 161 1.07 -13.87 7.25
C LEU A 161 0.34 -14.83 8.20
N ASP A 162 1.04 -15.22 9.25
CA ASP A 162 0.50 -15.85 10.45
C ASP A 162 -0.10 -14.79 11.40
N GLU A 163 -0.72 -15.20 12.50
CA GLU A 163 -1.31 -14.29 13.49
C GLU A 163 -0.29 -13.27 14.02
N ASP A 164 0.94 -13.71 14.35
CA ASP A 164 2.01 -12.83 14.79
C ASP A 164 2.41 -11.82 13.69
N GLY A 165 2.38 -12.26 12.42
CA GLY A 165 2.63 -11.40 11.28
C GLY A 165 1.54 -10.35 11.05
N VAL A 166 0.28 -10.70 11.27
CA VAL A 166 -0.83 -9.73 11.19
C VAL A 166 -0.74 -8.73 12.35
N HIS A 167 -0.41 -9.18 13.56
CA HIS A 167 -0.20 -8.29 14.71
C HIS A 167 0.93 -7.28 14.43
N MET A 168 2.11 -7.76 14.02
CA MET A 168 3.25 -6.94 13.62
C MET A 168 2.87 -5.90 12.55
N LEU A 169 2.13 -6.32 11.51
CA LEU A 169 1.66 -5.41 10.45
C LEU A 169 0.73 -4.34 11.00
N THR A 170 -0.18 -4.71 11.91
CA THR A 170 -1.11 -3.78 12.56
C THR A 170 -0.36 -2.71 13.35
N GLU A 171 0.67 -3.09 14.13
CA GLU A 171 1.52 -2.16 14.87
C GLU A 171 2.27 -1.19 13.93
N LEU A 172 2.84 -1.71 12.84
CA LEU A 172 3.51 -0.88 11.82
C LEU A 172 2.57 0.12 11.17
N ILE A 173 1.36 -0.29 10.82
CA ILE A 173 0.32 0.58 10.23
C ILE A 173 -0.01 1.73 11.19
N VAL A 174 -0.23 1.43 12.48
CA VAL A 174 -0.54 2.42 13.51
C VAL A 174 0.64 3.37 13.72
N GLU A 175 1.88 2.86 13.82
CA GLU A 175 3.10 3.67 13.94
C GLU A 175 3.22 4.67 12.78
N GLN A 176 2.98 4.24 11.55
CA GLN A 176 3.09 5.12 10.37
C GLN A 176 2.00 6.18 10.35
N ARG A 177 0.76 5.84 10.72
CA ARG A 177 -0.30 6.83 10.87
C ARG A 177 0.06 7.88 11.92
N ASP A 178 0.56 7.44 13.09
CA ASP A 178 0.90 8.33 14.21
C ASP A 178 2.06 9.27 13.85
N ARG A 179 2.94 8.85 12.91
CA ARG A 179 3.93 9.70 12.28
C ARG A 179 3.30 10.73 11.30
N GLY A 180 2.04 10.55 10.91
CA GLY A 180 1.34 11.42 9.98
C GLY A 180 1.30 10.91 8.53
N ALA A 181 1.75 9.68 8.27
CA ALA A 181 1.61 9.06 6.95
C ALA A 181 0.14 8.77 6.63
N THR A 182 -0.20 8.83 5.33
CA THR A 182 -1.50 8.42 4.81
C THR A 182 -1.39 7.01 4.25
N LEU A 183 -2.32 6.13 4.63
CA LEU A 183 -2.29 4.74 4.18
C LEU A 183 -3.54 4.40 3.36
N LEU A 184 -3.35 3.67 2.27
CA LEU A 184 -4.41 3.05 1.47
C LEU A 184 -4.20 1.55 1.49
N ILE A 185 -5.12 0.81 2.11
CA ILE A 185 -4.99 -0.62 2.36
C ILE A 185 -6.17 -1.34 1.71
N SER A 186 -5.91 -2.37 0.91
CA SER A 186 -6.97 -3.27 0.45
C SER A 186 -6.99 -4.54 1.28
N SER A 187 -8.17 -5.06 1.53
CA SER A 187 -8.37 -6.42 2.04
C SER A 187 -9.75 -6.95 1.68
N HIS A 188 -9.86 -8.28 1.63
CA HIS A 188 -11.14 -8.97 1.64
C HIS A 188 -11.57 -9.37 3.07
N ASP A 189 -10.69 -9.17 4.06
CA ASP A 189 -10.96 -9.36 5.48
C ASP A 189 -11.48 -8.04 6.08
N ALA A 190 -12.81 -8.00 6.32
CA ALA A 190 -13.48 -6.84 6.87
C ALA A 190 -13.06 -6.56 8.32
N GLU A 191 -12.82 -7.62 9.14
CA GLU A 191 -12.44 -7.47 10.54
C GLU A 191 -11.07 -6.78 10.65
N PHE A 192 -10.09 -7.18 9.82
CA PHE A 192 -8.80 -6.52 9.77
C PHE A 192 -8.93 -5.03 9.41
N LEU A 193 -9.75 -4.70 8.39
CA LEU A 193 -9.95 -3.30 7.99
C LEU A 193 -10.65 -2.49 9.08
N GLU A 194 -11.64 -3.04 9.78
CA GLU A 194 -12.32 -2.37 10.91
C GLU A 194 -11.37 -2.05 12.08
N VAL A 195 -10.35 -2.89 12.29
CA VAL A 195 -9.35 -2.66 13.34
C VAL A 195 -8.40 -1.51 12.97
N VAL A 196 -7.92 -1.45 11.73
CA VAL A 196 -6.83 -0.53 11.35
C VAL A 196 -7.29 0.76 10.70
N CYS A 197 -8.42 0.78 9.96
CA CYS A 197 -8.84 1.90 9.13
C CYS A 197 -9.62 2.99 9.89
N ASP A 198 -9.54 4.22 9.38
CA ASP A 198 -10.42 5.33 9.79
C ASP A 198 -11.68 5.40 8.91
N VAL A 199 -11.53 5.04 7.63
CA VAL A 199 -12.59 5.05 6.62
C VAL A 199 -12.46 3.80 5.75
N ILE A 200 -13.57 3.15 5.45
CA ILE A 200 -13.61 1.98 4.55
C ILE A 200 -14.51 2.30 3.36
N TYR A 201 -13.98 2.14 2.16
CA TYR A 201 -14.75 2.15 0.92
C TYR A 201 -14.95 0.72 0.42
N LYS A 202 -16.21 0.33 0.24
CA LYS A 202 -16.56 -0.98 -0.31
C LYS A 202 -16.62 -0.92 -1.83
N MET A 203 -15.89 -1.81 -2.48
CA MET A 203 -15.82 -1.90 -3.94
C MET A 203 -16.51 -3.14 -4.47
N LYS A 204 -17.30 -2.97 -5.54
CA LYS A 204 -17.95 -4.06 -6.26
C LYS A 204 -17.98 -3.76 -7.76
N LEU A 205 -17.49 -4.69 -8.58
CA LEU A 205 -17.52 -4.60 -10.06
C LEU A 205 -16.99 -3.27 -10.63
N GLY A 206 -15.91 -2.77 -10.04
CA GLY A 206 -15.24 -1.53 -10.46
C GLY A 206 -15.87 -0.24 -9.95
N LYS A 207 -16.81 -0.30 -9.01
CA LYS A 207 -17.48 0.86 -8.41
C LYS A 207 -17.30 0.88 -6.90
N ILE A 208 -17.32 2.09 -6.32
CA ILE A 208 -17.57 2.26 -4.89
C ILE A 208 -19.08 2.17 -4.68
N VAL A 209 -19.49 1.29 -3.77
CA VAL A 209 -20.91 1.04 -3.46
C VAL A 209 -21.29 1.52 -2.07
N GLU A 210 -20.30 1.71 -1.19
CA GLU A 210 -20.53 2.14 0.19
C GLU A 210 -19.27 2.84 0.73
N LYS A 211 -19.48 3.80 1.66
CA LYS A 211 -18.43 4.44 2.46
C LYS A 211 -18.84 4.36 3.93
N THR A 212 -17.96 3.88 4.78
CA THR A 212 -18.16 3.75 6.22
C THR A 212 -17.04 4.47 6.97
N ASP A 213 -17.39 5.42 7.84
CA ASP A 213 -16.45 6.00 8.79
C ASP A 213 -16.36 5.07 10.02
N VAL A 214 -15.16 4.57 10.30
CA VAL A 214 -14.94 3.62 11.39
C VAL A 214 -14.80 4.38 12.71
N GLN A 215 -15.73 4.16 13.63
CA GLN A 215 -15.59 4.66 15.00
C GLN A 215 -14.60 3.76 15.75
N ARG A 216 -13.36 4.22 15.91
CA ARG A 216 -12.41 3.48 16.74
C ARG A 216 -12.96 3.37 18.16
N ARG A 217 -13.10 2.16 18.64
CA ARG A 217 -13.27 1.93 20.07
C ARG A 217 -11.95 2.34 20.73
N VAL A 218 -11.95 3.51 21.37
CA VAL A 218 -10.85 3.92 22.23
C VAL A 218 -10.76 2.87 23.34
N SER A 219 -9.77 1.99 23.26
CA SER A 219 -9.41 1.04 24.31
C SER A 219 -8.30 1.62 25.14
#